data_a6afa3d085d302e63624a2e969182a22
#
_entry.id   a6afa3d085d302e63624a2e969182a22
#
_cell.length_a   1.000
_cell.length_b   1.000
_cell.length_c   1.000
_cell.angle_alpha   90.00
_cell.angle_beta   90.00
_cell.angle_gamma   90.00
#
_symmetry.space_group_name_H-M   'P 1'
#
loop_
_entity.id
_entity.type
_entity.pdbx_description
1 polymer ?
#
loop_
_entity_poly.entity_id
_entity_poly.type
_entity_poly.pdbx_seq_one_letter_code
_entity_poly.pdbx_strand_id
1 'polypeptide(L)'
;MSGDTTATAEVRQRSVTSRGWWTRIDPAFLLIAALPWAVLRFDESWVFGYATGPLGLIDPWVYFGFFFDLIPHIRAFKGAYFTTRLTWTVPGAIVYHFFPPVVATYVLHLTLFYASSIALYLILKMTVSRRAALLAVLLMALHSYFLWSVGWPYMDGAANTYMLWTLCSVTFACRSAHPRRWLIAAGAFAAMAIYCQFFLIVFVPVALGYAHFARRNAGIQWEAPWKAFGWSFAAITLIFGVFNMAVNGRFLFFINSVGTAAKLVVHHNPYNAPTHAWLLDATWLVVAVIAFVGAILCLRRSQTRQSGSNVEFLLFWQRYFVLSFLTMLFWQIAGQPVLQLLHYTSYLIPPAFLALGSQSTILTQRLTRAQFVLLCGCVAVLLLLPYALPLQSGIVMALQRYPLLLSLGTGLLAIVILHSRIRYAGVVGVMVLCLSLATLNATSGPHTWRHGTDDPASQKSALLSIVDSVRIVQELDPKGNIFFWYNGDGKLGHLYRSVASTYLWSYRLQSEEFPSLGPKLPPLGRRILILAEDAEGALRQAEASLHREGLQSEFIAKRTIHEGPFVWDVIEIQVNAKAAQAATEPG
;
A
#
# COMPACT_ATOMS: atom_id res chain seq x y z
N MET A 1 -35.52 -26.82 -57.85
CA MET A 1 -34.47 -25.79 -58.00
C MET A 1 -34.14 -25.23 -56.63
N SER A 2 -33.15 -25.79 -56.01
CA SER A 2 -32.66 -25.45 -54.69
C SER A 2 -31.65 -24.30 -54.83
N GLY A 3 -31.91 -23.18 -54.23
CA GLY A 3 -30.96 -22.07 -54.12
C GLY A 3 -30.32 -22.06 -52.76
N ASP A 4 -29.12 -22.64 -52.69
CA ASP A 4 -28.20 -22.58 -51.58
C ASP A 4 -27.68 -21.16 -51.40
N THR A 5 -28.11 -20.48 -50.35
CA THR A 5 -27.49 -19.22 -49.89
C THR A 5 -26.80 -19.46 -48.56
N THR A 6 -25.66 -20.11 -48.63
CA THR A 6 -24.64 -20.05 -47.59
C THR A 6 -24.05 -18.64 -47.54
N ALA A 7 -24.71 -17.76 -46.81
CA ALA A 7 -24.15 -16.50 -46.37
C ALA A 7 -23.04 -16.82 -45.34
N THR A 8 -21.85 -17.08 -45.83
CA THR A 8 -20.64 -17.05 -45.05
C THR A 8 -20.51 -15.69 -44.41
N ALA A 9 -20.86 -15.62 -43.12
CA ALA A 9 -20.53 -14.52 -42.26
C ALA A 9 -19.01 -14.43 -42.19
N GLU A 10 -18.39 -13.68 -43.13
CA GLU A 10 -17.06 -13.16 -42.99
C GLU A 10 -17.01 -12.32 -41.71
N VAL A 11 -16.72 -12.98 -40.61
CA VAL A 11 -16.22 -12.32 -39.43
C VAL A 11 -14.96 -11.60 -39.87
N ARG A 12 -15.10 -10.32 -40.24
CA ARG A 12 -13.99 -9.42 -40.46
C ARG A 12 -13.11 -9.46 -39.20
N GLN A 13 -12.20 -10.40 -39.17
CA GLN A 13 -10.98 -10.33 -38.40
C GLN A 13 -10.29 -9.04 -38.87
N ARG A 14 -10.63 -7.91 -38.25
CA ARG A 14 -9.75 -6.75 -38.28
C ARG A 14 -8.46 -7.23 -37.63
N SER A 15 -7.56 -7.73 -38.45
CA SER A 15 -6.16 -7.85 -38.11
C SER A 15 -5.74 -6.46 -37.66
N VAL A 16 -5.67 -6.24 -36.35
CA VAL A 16 -5.02 -5.10 -35.75
C VAL A 16 -3.56 -5.27 -36.14
N THR A 17 -3.22 -4.77 -37.34
CA THR A 17 -1.85 -4.73 -37.82
C THR A 17 -1.03 -4.04 -36.75
N SER A 18 -0.07 -4.73 -36.22
CA SER A 18 0.79 -4.37 -35.09
C SER A 18 1.59 -3.06 -35.28
N ARG A 19 1.47 -2.41 -36.42
CA ARG A 19 2.20 -1.18 -36.80
C ARG A 19 1.62 0.12 -36.25
N GLY A 20 0.42 0.17 -35.68
CA GLY A 20 -0.25 1.43 -35.29
C GLY A 20 -0.27 1.76 -33.80
N TRP A 21 0.18 0.88 -32.93
CA TRP A 21 -0.03 1.04 -31.48
C TRP A 21 0.93 2.06 -30.83
N TRP A 22 2.11 2.24 -31.36
CA TRP A 22 3.18 3.06 -30.75
C TRP A 22 3.34 4.44 -31.42
N THR A 23 2.62 4.71 -32.51
CA THR A 23 2.84 5.93 -33.30
C THR A 23 2.16 7.19 -32.77
N ARG A 24 1.26 7.10 -31.79
CA ARG A 24 0.68 8.25 -31.09
C ARG A 24 0.57 7.96 -29.60
N ILE A 25 1.24 8.77 -28.80
CA ILE A 25 1.10 8.72 -27.34
C ILE A 25 -0.38 8.99 -27.01
N ASP A 26 -1.02 8.05 -26.32
CA ASP A 26 -2.39 8.24 -25.84
C ASP A 26 -2.41 9.38 -24.82
N PRO A 27 -3.12 10.49 -25.06
CA PRO A 27 -3.15 11.62 -24.11
C PRO A 27 -3.62 11.23 -22.70
N ALA A 28 -4.25 10.07 -22.54
CA ALA A 28 -4.54 9.53 -21.22
C ALA A 28 -3.29 9.33 -20.34
N PHE A 29 -2.16 8.96 -20.95
CA PHE A 29 -0.91 8.78 -20.19
C PHE A 29 -0.36 10.12 -19.68
N LEU A 30 -0.54 11.22 -20.41
CA LEU A 30 -0.17 12.55 -19.93
C LEU A 30 -1.02 12.96 -18.71
N LEU A 31 -2.34 12.66 -18.77
CA LEU A 31 -3.21 12.90 -17.63
C LEU A 31 -2.76 12.05 -16.42
N ILE A 32 -2.54 10.75 -16.59
CA ILE A 32 -2.08 9.86 -15.53
C ILE A 32 -0.74 10.36 -14.95
N ALA A 33 0.17 10.82 -15.81
CA ALA A 33 1.45 11.37 -15.38
C ALA A 33 1.31 12.63 -14.51
N ALA A 34 0.32 13.46 -14.79
CA ALA A 34 0.09 14.70 -14.04
C ALA A 34 -0.61 14.49 -12.68
N LEU A 35 -1.41 13.43 -12.52
CA LEU A 35 -2.25 13.24 -11.34
C LEU A 35 -1.48 13.24 -10.00
N PRO A 36 -0.41 12.47 -9.80
CA PRO A 36 0.28 12.45 -8.51
C PRO A 36 0.91 13.80 -8.18
N TRP A 37 1.40 14.52 -9.18
CA TRP A 37 1.97 15.86 -9.01
C TRP A 37 0.90 16.89 -8.64
N ALA A 38 -0.31 16.73 -9.16
CA ALA A 38 -1.44 17.57 -8.77
C ALA A 38 -1.79 17.37 -7.29
N VAL A 39 -1.76 16.13 -6.78
CA VAL A 39 -1.95 15.88 -5.35
C VAL A 39 -0.76 16.39 -4.54
N LEU A 40 0.48 16.08 -4.94
CA LEU A 40 1.71 16.48 -4.24
C LEU A 40 1.85 18.00 -4.12
N ARG A 41 1.26 18.77 -5.05
CA ARG A 41 1.26 20.24 -4.96
C ARG A 41 0.53 20.75 -3.72
N PHE A 42 -0.44 20.01 -3.24
CA PHE A 42 -1.28 20.39 -2.10
C PHE A 42 -1.00 19.56 -0.85
N ASP A 43 -0.68 18.28 -1.03
CA ASP A 43 -0.54 17.32 0.05
C ASP A 43 0.52 16.25 -0.25
N GLU A 44 1.61 16.28 0.49
CA GLU A 44 2.68 15.28 0.43
C GLU A 44 2.50 14.16 1.48
N SER A 45 1.48 14.26 2.34
CA SER A 45 1.28 13.31 3.44
C SER A 45 1.02 11.87 2.98
N TRP A 46 0.52 11.68 1.76
CA TRP A 46 0.39 10.34 1.23
C TRP A 46 1.73 9.64 0.94
N VAL A 47 2.83 10.40 0.78
CA VAL A 47 4.19 9.87 0.57
C VAL A 47 5.02 9.87 1.85
N PHE A 48 4.90 10.92 2.69
CA PHE A 48 5.73 11.11 3.88
C PHE A 48 4.96 11.04 5.20
N GLY A 49 3.63 11.01 5.18
CA GLY A 49 2.81 11.08 6.40
C GLY A 49 3.02 9.94 7.38
N TYR A 50 3.59 8.82 6.95
CA TYR A 50 3.95 7.73 7.84
C TYR A 50 5.04 8.13 8.85
N ALA A 51 5.85 9.14 8.55
CA ALA A 51 6.90 9.64 9.45
C ALA A 51 6.32 10.33 10.69
N THR A 52 5.13 10.94 10.58
CA THR A 52 4.47 11.66 11.67
C THR A 52 3.11 11.08 12.02
N GLY A 53 2.70 10.01 11.40
CA GLY A 53 1.36 9.43 11.56
C GLY A 53 1.09 8.88 12.96
N PRO A 54 -0.18 8.97 13.43
CA PRO A 54 -0.56 8.64 14.82
C PRO A 54 -0.45 7.17 15.16
N LEU A 55 -0.42 6.32 14.16
CA LEU A 55 -0.55 4.89 14.39
C LEU A 55 0.76 4.22 14.79
N GLY A 56 1.90 4.93 14.80
CA GLY A 56 3.18 4.38 15.26
C GLY A 56 3.42 2.97 14.70
N LEU A 57 2.93 2.68 13.48
CA LEU A 57 3.03 1.35 12.89
C LEU A 57 4.50 1.00 12.76
N ILE A 58 4.92 0.01 13.52
CA ILE A 58 6.31 -0.48 13.54
C ILE A 58 6.69 -1.03 12.16
N ASP A 59 5.79 -1.76 11.53
CA ASP A 59 6.04 -2.49 10.30
C ASP A 59 6.57 -1.63 9.13
N PRO A 60 6.03 -0.43 8.80
CA PRO A 60 6.60 0.43 7.77
C PRO A 60 8.08 0.75 8.00
N TRP A 61 8.46 1.00 9.25
CA TRP A 61 9.83 1.30 9.63
C TRP A 61 10.75 0.09 9.57
N VAL A 62 10.24 -1.10 9.85
CA VAL A 62 10.98 -2.35 9.63
C VAL A 62 11.30 -2.53 8.16
N TYR A 63 10.33 -2.33 7.25
CA TYR A 63 10.60 -2.38 5.81
C TYR A 63 11.56 -1.29 5.35
N PHE A 64 11.45 -0.10 5.94
CA PHE A 64 12.38 0.98 5.70
C PHE A 64 13.82 0.57 6.07
N GLY A 65 14.01 -0.13 7.19
CA GLY A 65 15.29 -0.73 7.56
C GLY A 65 15.83 -1.70 6.51
N PHE A 66 14.98 -2.55 5.92
CA PHE A 66 15.36 -3.43 4.81
C PHE A 66 15.80 -2.65 3.56
N PHE A 67 15.23 -1.46 3.31
CA PHE A 67 15.64 -0.63 2.18
C PHE A 67 17.04 -0.05 2.36
N PHE A 68 17.40 0.29 3.59
CA PHE A 68 18.74 0.82 3.90
C PHE A 68 19.80 -0.26 3.97
N ASP A 69 19.49 -1.42 4.53
CA ASP A 69 20.47 -2.45 4.85
C ASP A 69 19.87 -3.85 4.72
N LEU A 70 19.62 -4.26 3.48
CA LEU A 70 18.88 -5.47 3.11
C LEU A 70 19.49 -6.74 3.72
N ILE A 71 20.79 -6.96 3.54
CA ILE A 71 21.45 -8.23 3.91
C ILE A 71 21.50 -8.43 5.42
N PRO A 72 21.95 -7.47 6.23
CA PRO A 72 21.89 -7.54 7.68
C PRO A 72 20.46 -7.75 8.20
N HIS A 73 19.46 -7.06 7.64
CA HIS A 73 18.07 -7.23 8.03
C HIS A 73 17.57 -8.66 7.74
N ILE A 74 17.84 -9.22 6.56
CA ILE A 74 17.48 -10.61 6.25
C ILE A 74 18.10 -11.57 7.26
N ARG A 75 19.35 -11.37 7.65
CA ARG A 75 20.05 -12.21 8.64
C ARG A 75 19.50 -12.02 10.05
N ALA A 76 19.24 -10.78 10.46
CA ALA A 76 18.72 -10.46 11.78
C ALA A 76 17.31 -11.02 12.00
N PHE A 77 16.47 -10.92 10.97
CA PHE A 77 15.08 -11.42 11.02
C PHE A 77 14.92 -12.87 10.56
N LYS A 78 15.99 -13.64 10.57
CA LYS A 78 15.96 -15.06 10.21
C LYS A 78 14.83 -15.82 10.91
N GLY A 79 13.79 -16.18 10.19
CA GLY A 79 12.61 -16.86 10.74
C GLY A 79 11.38 -15.97 10.94
N ALA A 80 11.50 -14.66 10.79
CA ALA A 80 10.34 -13.76 10.78
C ALA A 80 9.67 -13.69 9.41
N TYR A 81 8.38 -13.35 9.37
CA TYR A 81 7.64 -13.19 8.12
C TYR A 81 8.12 -12.00 7.27
N PHE A 82 8.77 -11.01 7.87
CA PHE A 82 9.33 -9.85 7.16
C PHE A 82 10.35 -10.27 6.09
N THR A 83 11.19 -11.27 6.36
CA THR A 83 12.21 -11.75 5.41
C THR A 83 11.62 -12.50 4.22
N THR A 84 10.35 -12.82 4.24
CA THR A 84 9.67 -13.52 3.13
C THR A 84 9.22 -12.56 2.04
N ARG A 85 9.16 -11.26 2.31
CA ARG A 85 8.64 -10.22 1.41
C ARG A 85 9.71 -9.66 0.47
N LEU A 86 10.54 -10.54 -0.07
CA LEU A 86 11.67 -10.18 -0.93
C LEU A 86 11.25 -9.42 -2.18
N THR A 87 10.06 -9.68 -2.71
CA THR A 87 9.52 -8.98 -3.89
C THR A 87 9.15 -7.52 -3.62
N TRP A 88 9.16 -7.11 -2.35
CA TRP A 88 9.03 -5.72 -1.92
C TRP A 88 10.37 -5.14 -1.42
N THR A 89 11.05 -5.88 -0.54
CA THR A 89 12.25 -5.37 0.13
C THR A 89 13.44 -5.23 -0.82
N VAL A 90 13.60 -6.14 -1.79
CA VAL A 90 14.68 -6.06 -2.79
C VAL A 90 14.53 -4.86 -3.72
N PRO A 91 13.37 -4.61 -4.38
CA PRO A 91 13.18 -3.38 -5.15
C PRO A 91 13.38 -2.11 -4.34
N GLY A 92 12.86 -2.05 -3.12
CA GLY A 92 13.08 -0.91 -2.22
C GLY A 92 14.56 -0.68 -1.93
N ALA A 93 15.31 -1.72 -1.57
CA ALA A 93 16.74 -1.63 -1.31
C ALA A 93 17.52 -1.16 -2.56
N ILE A 94 17.17 -1.63 -3.75
CA ILE A 94 17.79 -1.17 -5.01
C ILE A 94 17.57 0.34 -5.17
N VAL A 95 16.35 0.83 -5.00
CA VAL A 95 16.04 2.25 -5.17
C VAL A 95 16.79 3.10 -4.14
N TYR A 96 16.80 2.69 -2.86
CA TYR A 96 17.50 3.42 -1.80
C TYR A 96 19.03 3.33 -1.88
N HIS A 97 19.56 2.34 -2.60
CA HIS A 97 20.99 2.28 -2.89
C HIS A 97 21.43 3.34 -3.91
N PHE A 98 20.59 3.62 -4.92
CA PHE A 98 20.96 4.55 -6.00
C PHE A 98 20.53 6.00 -5.75
N PHE A 99 19.56 6.24 -4.88
CA PHE A 99 19.01 7.57 -4.67
C PHE A 99 19.07 8.00 -3.20
N PRO A 100 19.25 9.30 -2.91
CA PRO A 100 19.08 9.84 -1.57
C PRO A 100 17.68 9.54 -1.01
N PRO A 101 17.50 9.40 0.31
CA PRO A 101 16.26 8.87 0.93
C PRO A 101 14.97 9.55 0.46
N VAL A 102 14.94 10.88 0.40
CA VAL A 102 13.74 11.62 -0.06
C VAL A 102 13.44 11.31 -1.54
N VAL A 103 14.47 11.30 -2.40
CA VAL A 103 14.32 10.99 -3.83
C VAL A 103 13.91 9.52 -4.00
N ALA A 104 14.54 8.61 -3.25
CA ALA A 104 14.20 7.19 -3.24
C ALA A 104 12.73 6.94 -2.89
N THR A 105 12.23 7.65 -1.87
CA THR A 105 10.82 7.61 -1.46
C THR A 105 9.91 8.02 -2.63
N TYR A 106 10.17 9.15 -3.29
CA TYR A 106 9.39 9.56 -4.45
C TYR A 106 9.47 8.54 -5.59
N VAL A 107 10.68 8.10 -5.96
CA VAL A 107 10.87 7.14 -7.07
C VAL A 107 10.09 5.85 -6.81
N LEU A 108 10.20 5.30 -5.61
CA LEU A 108 9.54 4.04 -5.25
C LEU A 108 8.01 4.19 -5.30
N HIS A 109 7.46 5.20 -4.64
CA HIS A 109 6.02 5.35 -4.49
C HIS A 109 5.33 5.89 -5.74
N LEU A 110 5.95 6.79 -6.48
CA LEU A 110 5.46 7.22 -7.80
C LEU A 110 5.49 6.08 -8.82
N THR A 111 6.49 5.19 -8.75
CA THR A 111 6.52 3.99 -9.61
C THR A 111 5.31 3.09 -9.34
N LEU A 112 4.97 2.85 -8.08
CA LEU A 112 3.77 2.07 -7.72
C LEU A 112 2.48 2.77 -8.17
N PHE A 113 2.39 4.07 -7.97
CA PHE A 113 1.25 4.87 -8.41
C PHE A 113 1.03 4.76 -9.92
N TYR A 114 2.09 5.00 -10.71
CA TYR A 114 2.01 4.93 -12.17
C TYR A 114 1.71 3.52 -12.65
N ALA A 115 2.42 2.54 -12.13
CA ALA A 115 2.23 1.15 -12.53
C ALA A 115 0.79 0.68 -12.27
N SER A 116 0.22 0.97 -11.09
CA SER A 116 -1.17 0.62 -10.76
C SER A 116 -2.18 1.35 -11.65
N SER A 117 -2.02 2.67 -11.82
CA SER A 117 -2.93 3.50 -12.60
C SER A 117 -2.92 3.12 -14.10
N ILE A 118 -1.73 2.86 -14.64
CA ILE A 118 -1.56 2.41 -16.03
C ILE A 118 -2.18 1.03 -16.23
N ALA A 119 -1.95 0.09 -15.32
CA ALA A 119 -2.53 -1.25 -15.41
C ALA A 119 -4.06 -1.21 -15.39
N LEU A 120 -4.67 -0.47 -14.45
CA LEU A 120 -6.12 -0.26 -14.38
C LEU A 120 -6.66 0.35 -15.69
N TYR A 121 -5.98 1.40 -16.19
CA TYR A 121 -6.35 2.04 -17.45
C TYR A 121 -6.34 1.05 -18.62
N LEU A 122 -5.26 0.29 -18.77
CA LEU A 122 -5.10 -0.65 -19.89
C LEU A 122 -6.11 -1.80 -19.82
N ILE A 123 -6.36 -2.35 -18.64
CA ILE A 123 -7.38 -3.39 -18.45
C ILE A 123 -8.74 -2.90 -18.93
N LEU A 124 -9.23 -1.78 -18.39
CA LEU A 124 -10.56 -1.26 -18.71
C LEU A 124 -10.65 -0.71 -20.15
N LYS A 125 -9.59 -0.10 -20.68
CA LYS A 125 -9.52 0.35 -22.07
C LYS A 125 -9.70 -0.82 -23.04
N MET A 126 -9.09 -1.95 -22.76
CA MET A 126 -9.15 -3.13 -23.62
C MET A 126 -10.42 -3.95 -23.43
N THR A 127 -10.98 -4.01 -22.21
CA THR A 127 -12.13 -4.88 -21.92
C THR A 127 -13.47 -4.15 -21.99
N VAL A 128 -13.49 -2.84 -21.76
CA VAL A 128 -14.73 -2.07 -21.61
C VAL A 128 -14.73 -0.87 -22.57
N SER A 129 -14.09 0.25 -22.22
CA SER A 129 -13.93 1.42 -23.07
C SER A 129 -12.84 2.37 -22.56
N ARG A 130 -12.27 3.19 -23.46
CA ARG A 130 -11.27 4.21 -23.11
C ARG A 130 -11.82 5.25 -22.12
N ARG A 131 -13.08 5.68 -22.31
CA ARG A 131 -13.69 6.69 -21.43
C ARG A 131 -13.94 6.16 -20.02
N ALA A 132 -14.46 4.95 -19.93
CA ALA A 132 -14.65 4.27 -18.64
C ALA A 132 -13.32 4.05 -17.90
N ALA A 133 -12.27 3.67 -18.65
CA ALA A 133 -10.92 3.51 -18.11
C ALA A 133 -10.37 4.82 -17.52
N LEU A 134 -10.51 5.94 -18.24
CA LEU A 134 -10.07 7.25 -17.74
C LEU A 134 -10.81 7.66 -16.47
N LEU A 135 -12.13 7.50 -16.44
CA LEU A 135 -12.91 7.86 -15.26
C LEU A 135 -12.54 6.98 -14.06
N ALA A 136 -12.37 5.67 -14.26
CA ALA A 136 -11.95 4.76 -13.19
C ALA A 136 -10.57 5.13 -12.63
N VAL A 137 -9.63 5.51 -13.50
CA VAL A 137 -8.29 5.93 -13.06
C VAL A 137 -8.36 7.24 -12.29
N LEU A 138 -9.13 8.23 -12.75
CA LEU A 138 -9.32 9.49 -12.01
C LEU A 138 -9.87 9.23 -10.60
N LEU A 139 -10.91 8.39 -10.51
CA LEU A 139 -11.53 8.05 -9.22
C LEU A 139 -10.55 7.31 -8.29
N MET A 140 -9.79 6.34 -8.80
CA MET A 140 -8.83 5.57 -8.00
C MET A 140 -7.60 6.40 -7.63
N ALA A 141 -6.98 7.06 -8.61
CA ALA A 141 -5.71 7.76 -8.44
C ALA A 141 -5.81 8.98 -7.52
N LEU A 142 -6.99 9.57 -7.37
CA LEU A 142 -7.25 10.68 -6.46
C LEU A 142 -7.94 10.23 -5.15
N HIS A 143 -8.08 8.94 -4.91
CA HIS A 143 -8.67 8.41 -3.69
C HIS A 143 -7.63 8.25 -2.57
N SER A 144 -7.91 8.82 -1.39
CA SER A 144 -6.97 8.89 -0.26
C SER A 144 -6.43 7.52 0.16
N TYR A 145 -7.26 6.49 0.22
CA TYR A 145 -6.82 5.15 0.62
C TYR A 145 -5.98 4.42 -0.44
N PHE A 146 -6.19 4.72 -1.73
CA PHE A 146 -5.26 4.25 -2.77
C PHE A 146 -3.92 4.95 -2.64
N LEU A 147 -3.91 6.28 -2.50
CA LEU A 147 -2.69 7.06 -2.30
C LEU A 147 -1.92 6.57 -1.06
N TRP A 148 -2.63 6.32 0.04
CA TRP A 148 -2.02 5.73 1.23
C TRP A 148 -1.38 4.36 0.94
N SER A 149 -2.09 3.46 0.25
CA SER A 149 -1.57 2.11 -0.01
C SER A 149 -0.31 2.10 -0.86
N VAL A 150 -0.15 3.04 -1.80
CA VAL A 150 1.03 3.13 -2.67
C VAL A 150 2.11 4.07 -2.12
N GLY A 151 1.79 4.93 -1.16
CA GLY A 151 2.69 5.97 -0.66
C GLY A 151 3.47 5.58 0.60
N TRP A 152 3.13 4.48 1.26
CA TRP A 152 3.81 4.02 2.46
C TRP A 152 4.86 2.95 2.15
N PRO A 153 5.93 2.86 2.91
CA PRO A 153 6.93 1.81 2.76
C PRO A 153 6.41 0.45 3.26
N TYR A 154 5.16 0.16 2.98
CA TYR A 154 4.46 -1.09 3.29
C TYR A 154 4.20 -1.87 1.99
N MET A 155 4.06 -3.19 2.07
CA MET A 155 4.00 -4.05 0.89
C MET A 155 2.69 -3.98 0.10
N ASP A 156 1.64 -3.38 0.65
CA ASP A 156 0.29 -3.44 0.05
C ASP A 156 0.22 -2.75 -1.31
N GLY A 157 0.89 -1.60 -1.45
CA GLY A 157 0.96 -0.90 -2.74
C GLY A 157 1.63 -1.73 -3.82
N ALA A 158 2.75 -2.39 -3.48
CA ALA A 158 3.45 -3.27 -4.40
C ALA A 158 2.60 -4.50 -4.76
N ALA A 159 1.98 -5.13 -3.77
CA ALA A 159 1.13 -6.29 -3.96
C ALA A 159 -0.08 -5.98 -4.85
N ASN A 160 -0.78 -4.86 -4.62
CA ASN A 160 -1.86 -4.36 -5.48
C ASN A 160 -1.39 -4.09 -6.90
N THR A 161 -0.22 -3.46 -7.04
CA THR A 161 0.41 -3.19 -8.34
C THR A 161 0.67 -4.50 -9.11
N TYR A 162 1.28 -5.48 -8.47
CA TYR A 162 1.57 -6.77 -9.11
C TYR A 162 0.30 -7.55 -9.47
N MET A 163 -0.74 -7.50 -8.64
CA MET A 163 -2.04 -8.07 -8.97
C MET A 163 -2.68 -7.42 -10.19
N LEU A 164 -2.67 -6.10 -10.27
CA LEU A 164 -3.17 -5.38 -11.46
C LEU A 164 -2.37 -5.74 -12.70
N TRP A 165 -1.03 -5.85 -12.61
CA TRP A 165 -0.20 -6.26 -13.75
C TRP A 165 -0.39 -7.73 -14.12
N THR A 166 -0.72 -8.61 -13.18
CA THR A 166 -1.14 -9.99 -13.48
C THR A 166 -2.38 -9.97 -14.37
N LEU A 167 -3.43 -9.26 -13.97
CA LEU A 167 -4.67 -9.12 -14.76
C LEU A 167 -4.43 -8.42 -16.10
N CYS A 168 -3.63 -7.37 -16.12
CA CYS A 168 -3.27 -6.62 -17.32
C CYS A 168 -2.52 -7.51 -18.33
N SER A 169 -1.55 -8.28 -17.86
CA SER A 169 -0.79 -9.21 -18.70
C SER A 169 -1.68 -10.32 -19.28
N VAL A 170 -2.60 -10.87 -18.49
CA VAL A 170 -3.62 -11.80 -19.00
C VAL A 170 -4.48 -11.13 -20.07
N THR A 171 -4.90 -9.89 -19.87
CA THR A 171 -5.69 -9.13 -20.84
C THR A 171 -4.93 -8.95 -22.16
N PHE A 172 -3.63 -8.63 -22.08
CA PHE A 172 -2.76 -8.54 -23.25
C PHE A 172 -2.58 -9.89 -23.94
N ALA A 173 -2.40 -10.98 -23.19
CA ALA A 173 -2.28 -12.32 -23.75
C ALA A 173 -3.48 -12.68 -24.63
N CYS A 174 -4.70 -12.29 -24.21
CA CYS A 174 -5.93 -12.53 -24.97
C CYS A 174 -6.06 -11.71 -26.26
N ARG A 175 -5.21 -10.70 -26.46
CA ARG A 175 -5.27 -9.79 -27.61
C ARG A 175 -4.00 -9.73 -28.44
N SER A 176 -2.95 -10.43 -28.03
CA SER A 176 -1.65 -10.42 -28.65
C SER A 176 -1.44 -11.59 -29.60
N ALA A 177 -0.71 -11.37 -30.70
CA ALA A 177 -0.18 -12.44 -31.54
C ALA A 177 0.83 -13.34 -30.81
N HIS A 178 1.39 -12.86 -29.69
CA HIS A 178 2.36 -13.58 -28.88
C HIS A 178 1.88 -13.76 -27.42
N PRO A 179 0.82 -14.54 -27.17
CA PRO A 179 0.22 -14.68 -25.86
C PRO A 179 1.19 -15.23 -24.79
N ARG A 180 2.11 -16.11 -25.21
CA ARG A 180 3.10 -16.72 -24.31
C ARG A 180 3.94 -15.71 -23.55
N ARG A 181 4.38 -14.61 -24.17
CA ARG A 181 5.19 -13.56 -23.51
C ARG A 181 4.41 -12.88 -22.38
N TRP A 182 3.14 -12.60 -22.62
CA TRP A 182 2.28 -11.98 -21.63
C TRP A 182 1.88 -12.92 -20.51
N LEU A 183 1.75 -14.23 -20.79
CA LEU A 183 1.50 -15.23 -19.75
C LEU A 183 2.73 -15.47 -18.87
N ILE A 184 3.94 -15.38 -19.42
CA ILE A 184 5.17 -15.35 -18.65
C ILE A 184 5.15 -14.12 -17.70
N ALA A 185 4.84 -12.94 -18.20
CA ALA A 185 4.72 -11.75 -17.37
C ALA A 185 3.64 -11.90 -16.27
N ALA A 186 2.46 -12.45 -16.62
CA ALA A 186 1.38 -12.69 -15.67
C ALA A 186 1.80 -13.65 -14.54
N GLY A 187 2.50 -14.75 -14.86
CA GLY A 187 3.00 -15.69 -13.84
C GLY A 187 4.05 -15.07 -12.93
N ALA A 188 4.95 -14.26 -13.51
CA ALA A 188 5.94 -13.53 -12.73
C ALA A 188 5.30 -12.53 -11.76
N PHE A 189 4.37 -11.69 -12.24
CA PHE A 189 3.66 -10.73 -11.39
C PHE A 189 2.80 -11.41 -10.33
N ALA A 190 2.16 -12.54 -10.64
CA ALA A 190 1.39 -13.32 -9.66
C ALA A 190 2.29 -13.85 -8.53
N ALA A 191 3.48 -14.39 -8.86
CA ALA A 191 4.45 -14.80 -7.87
C ALA A 191 4.92 -13.62 -7.01
N MET A 192 5.23 -12.49 -7.63
CA MET A 192 5.64 -11.27 -6.92
C MET A 192 4.56 -10.77 -5.97
N ALA A 193 3.28 -10.79 -6.38
CA ALA A 193 2.16 -10.41 -5.53
C ALA A 193 2.05 -11.31 -4.29
N ILE A 194 2.09 -12.62 -4.46
CA ILE A 194 2.00 -13.58 -3.36
C ILE A 194 3.18 -13.45 -2.40
N TYR A 195 4.38 -13.22 -2.91
CA TYR A 195 5.58 -13.06 -2.07
C TYR A 195 5.69 -11.66 -1.45
N CYS A 196 4.94 -10.65 -1.91
CA CYS A 196 4.67 -9.43 -1.16
C CYS A 196 3.75 -9.72 0.02
N GLN A 197 2.63 -10.40 -0.26
CA GLN A 197 1.62 -10.71 0.74
C GLN A 197 1.00 -12.08 0.46
N PHE A 198 1.36 -13.06 1.27
CA PHE A 198 0.98 -14.45 1.07
C PHE A 198 -0.55 -14.66 1.01
N PHE A 199 -1.31 -13.82 1.70
CA PHE A 199 -2.77 -13.82 1.65
C PHE A 199 -3.32 -13.74 0.22
N LEU A 200 -2.61 -13.09 -0.71
CA LEU A 200 -3.02 -12.96 -2.10
C LEU A 200 -3.04 -14.27 -2.90
N ILE A 201 -2.59 -15.38 -2.33
CA ILE A 201 -2.69 -16.70 -2.95
C ILE A 201 -4.15 -17.05 -3.31
N VAL A 202 -5.12 -16.53 -2.53
CA VAL A 202 -6.55 -16.73 -2.80
C VAL A 202 -7.03 -16.06 -4.10
N PHE A 203 -6.28 -15.08 -4.62
CA PHE A 203 -6.60 -14.39 -5.87
C PHE A 203 -6.02 -15.09 -7.12
N VAL A 204 -5.10 -16.05 -6.95
CA VAL A 204 -4.54 -16.80 -8.09
C VAL A 204 -5.62 -17.59 -8.84
N PRO A 205 -6.50 -18.37 -8.19
CA PRO A 205 -7.59 -19.01 -8.88
C PRO A 205 -8.47 -18.03 -9.66
N VAL A 206 -8.66 -16.82 -9.14
CA VAL A 206 -9.45 -15.78 -9.81
C VAL A 206 -8.73 -15.26 -11.06
N ALA A 207 -7.41 -15.02 -11.00
CA ALA A 207 -6.61 -14.64 -12.16
C ALA A 207 -6.62 -15.74 -13.24
N LEU A 208 -6.56 -17.01 -12.82
CA LEU A 208 -6.68 -18.15 -13.72
C LEU A 208 -8.09 -18.27 -14.33
N GLY A 209 -9.12 -18.05 -13.51
CA GLY A 209 -10.51 -17.95 -13.98
C GLY A 209 -10.71 -16.82 -14.97
N TYR A 210 -10.10 -15.66 -14.72
CA TYR A 210 -10.08 -14.55 -15.66
C TYR A 210 -9.44 -14.93 -16.99
N ALA A 211 -8.30 -15.57 -16.97
CA ALA A 211 -7.63 -15.99 -18.18
C ALA A 211 -8.47 -17.00 -18.98
N HIS A 212 -9.13 -17.94 -18.32
CA HIS A 212 -10.04 -18.87 -18.97
C HIS A 212 -11.24 -18.16 -19.61
N PHE A 213 -11.87 -17.25 -18.87
CA PHE A 213 -13.01 -16.46 -19.35
C PHE A 213 -12.62 -15.56 -20.54
N ALA A 214 -11.54 -14.78 -20.40
CA ALA A 214 -11.09 -13.86 -21.43
C ALA A 214 -10.66 -14.57 -22.73
N ARG A 215 -10.04 -15.75 -22.60
CA ARG A 215 -9.72 -16.64 -23.72
C ARG A 215 -10.96 -17.11 -24.47
N ARG A 216 -11.95 -17.62 -23.75
CA ARG A 216 -13.20 -18.12 -24.34
C ARG A 216 -13.89 -17.02 -25.15
N ASN A 217 -13.96 -15.83 -24.62
CA ASN A 217 -14.59 -14.69 -25.30
C ASN A 217 -13.79 -14.16 -26.48
N ALA A 218 -12.49 -14.36 -26.50
CA ALA A 218 -11.63 -13.98 -27.63
C ALA A 218 -11.60 -15.05 -28.75
N GLY A 219 -12.22 -16.20 -28.56
CA GLY A 219 -12.20 -17.32 -29.52
C GLY A 219 -10.80 -17.94 -29.73
N ILE A 220 -9.89 -17.70 -28.81
CA ILE A 220 -8.49 -18.12 -28.93
C ILE A 220 -8.32 -19.53 -28.34
N GLN A 221 -7.80 -20.45 -29.13
CA GLN A 221 -7.35 -21.74 -28.63
C GLN A 221 -5.89 -21.64 -28.21
N TRP A 222 -5.62 -21.72 -26.91
CA TRP A 222 -4.26 -21.79 -26.41
C TRP A 222 -3.93 -23.25 -26.08
N GLU A 223 -2.97 -23.79 -26.79
CA GLU A 223 -2.35 -25.04 -26.36
C GLU A 223 -1.41 -24.74 -25.19
N ALA A 224 -1.76 -25.24 -24.01
CA ALA A 224 -0.96 -25.17 -22.78
C ALA A 224 -0.49 -23.78 -22.29
N PRO A 225 -1.35 -22.74 -22.24
CA PRO A 225 -0.95 -21.40 -21.76
C PRO A 225 -0.50 -21.40 -20.31
N TRP A 226 -1.05 -22.31 -19.51
CA TRP A 226 -0.77 -22.47 -18.09
C TRP A 226 0.67 -22.91 -17.80
N LYS A 227 1.31 -23.61 -18.73
CA LYS A 227 2.73 -23.98 -18.59
C LYS A 227 3.61 -22.74 -18.57
N ALA A 228 3.38 -21.77 -19.47
CA ALA A 228 4.17 -20.53 -19.50
C ALA A 228 3.97 -19.69 -18.22
N PHE A 229 2.75 -19.59 -17.71
CA PHE A 229 2.44 -18.96 -16.43
C PHE A 229 3.13 -19.70 -15.27
N GLY A 230 2.96 -21.01 -15.19
CA GLY A 230 3.55 -21.82 -14.12
C GLY A 230 5.07 -21.81 -14.11
N TRP A 231 5.71 -21.90 -15.28
CA TRP A 231 7.18 -21.84 -15.39
C TRP A 231 7.73 -20.48 -14.93
N SER A 232 7.10 -19.37 -15.30
CA SER A 232 7.57 -18.07 -14.84
C SER A 232 7.32 -17.85 -13.36
N PHE A 233 6.20 -18.34 -12.83
CA PHE A 233 5.95 -18.35 -11.38
C PHE A 233 7.05 -19.13 -10.64
N ALA A 234 7.36 -20.34 -11.11
CA ALA A 234 8.43 -21.17 -10.55
C ALA A 234 9.82 -20.52 -10.68
N ALA A 235 10.09 -19.84 -11.80
CA ALA A 235 11.36 -19.12 -12.01
C ALA A 235 11.54 -17.98 -10.99
N ILE A 236 10.52 -17.18 -10.73
CA ILE A 236 10.58 -16.13 -9.70
C ILE A 236 10.78 -16.75 -8.31
N THR A 237 10.09 -17.84 -8.01
CA THR A 237 10.28 -18.59 -6.76
C THR A 237 11.73 -19.10 -6.63
N LEU A 238 12.30 -19.64 -7.70
CA LEU A 238 13.67 -20.13 -7.74
C LEU A 238 14.68 -18.99 -7.53
N ILE A 239 14.51 -17.85 -8.23
CA ILE A 239 15.40 -16.69 -8.11
C ILE A 239 15.47 -16.22 -6.65
N PHE A 240 14.34 -15.97 -6.02
CA PHE A 240 14.31 -15.52 -4.63
C PHE A 240 14.70 -16.63 -3.65
N GLY A 241 14.43 -17.89 -3.97
CA GLY A 241 14.89 -19.03 -3.18
C GLY A 241 16.41 -19.15 -3.16
N VAL A 242 17.07 -19.04 -4.34
CA VAL A 242 18.54 -19.03 -4.45
C VAL A 242 19.14 -17.82 -3.74
N PHE A 243 18.57 -16.64 -3.93
CA PHE A 243 19.00 -15.43 -3.23
C PHE A 243 18.93 -15.61 -1.70
N ASN A 244 17.80 -16.07 -1.18
CA ASN A 244 17.64 -16.29 0.26
C ASN A 244 18.53 -17.42 0.79
N MET A 245 18.77 -18.46 -0.01
CA MET A 245 19.74 -19.52 0.32
C MET A 245 21.14 -18.95 0.49
N ALA A 246 21.58 -18.08 -0.43
CA ALA A 246 22.89 -17.45 -0.36
C ALA A 246 23.05 -16.50 0.85
N VAL A 247 21.99 -15.78 1.22
CA VAL A 247 22.03 -14.78 2.31
C VAL A 247 21.76 -15.39 3.68
N ASN A 248 20.79 -16.32 3.75
CA ASN A 248 20.16 -16.79 5.00
C ASN A 248 20.29 -18.32 5.21
N GLY A 249 20.88 -19.07 4.26
CA GLY A 249 21.03 -20.51 4.31
C GLY A 249 19.72 -21.29 4.17
N ARG A 250 18.62 -20.67 3.70
CA ARG A 250 17.31 -21.30 3.53
C ARG A 250 16.73 -21.02 2.16
N PHE A 251 16.46 -22.08 1.38
CA PHE A 251 15.85 -21.95 0.07
C PHE A 251 14.38 -21.52 0.13
N LEU A 252 13.58 -22.15 1.01
CA LEU A 252 12.15 -21.87 1.15
C LEU A 252 11.91 -20.59 1.98
N PHE A 253 12.19 -19.44 1.37
CA PHE A 253 12.08 -18.14 2.04
C PHE A 253 10.65 -17.83 2.53
N PHE A 254 9.62 -18.32 1.84
CA PHE A 254 8.21 -18.06 2.15
C PHE A 254 7.63 -18.93 3.27
N ILE A 255 8.34 -19.95 3.76
CA ILE A 255 7.81 -20.91 4.74
C ILE A 255 7.35 -20.23 6.04
N ASN A 256 8.04 -19.17 6.45
CA ASN A 256 7.69 -18.42 7.66
C ASN A 256 6.34 -17.67 7.51
N SER A 257 6.04 -17.14 6.32
CA SER A 257 4.74 -16.53 6.04
C SER A 257 3.61 -17.57 6.06
N VAL A 258 3.86 -18.77 5.54
CA VAL A 258 2.91 -19.89 5.62
C VAL A 258 2.67 -20.28 7.07
N GLY A 259 3.73 -20.42 7.86
CA GLY A 259 3.63 -20.75 9.28
C GLY A 259 2.90 -19.67 10.10
N THR A 260 3.15 -18.38 9.80
CA THR A 260 2.45 -17.27 10.45
C THR A 260 0.97 -17.25 10.04
N ALA A 261 0.66 -17.43 8.76
CA ALA A 261 -0.72 -17.52 8.30
C ALA A 261 -1.48 -18.69 8.95
N ALA A 262 -0.85 -19.86 9.04
CA ALA A 262 -1.44 -21.02 9.71
C ALA A 262 -1.71 -20.74 11.20
N LYS A 263 -0.76 -20.12 11.91
CA LYS A 263 -0.93 -19.73 13.33
C LYS A 263 -2.08 -18.74 13.50
N LEU A 264 -2.19 -17.74 12.62
CA LEU A 264 -3.28 -16.75 12.67
C LEU A 264 -4.65 -17.37 12.41
N VAL A 265 -4.73 -18.44 11.61
CA VAL A 265 -5.98 -19.17 11.39
C VAL A 265 -6.38 -20.01 12.61
N VAL A 266 -5.41 -20.63 13.28
CA VAL A 266 -5.66 -21.53 14.41
C VAL A 266 -5.83 -20.77 15.72
N HIS A 267 -5.06 -19.72 15.94
CA HIS A 267 -5.12 -18.90 17.15
C HIS A 267 -5.79 -17.58 16.84
N HIS A 268 -6.74 -17.16 17.70
CA HIS A 268 -7.37 -15.85 17.55
C HIS A 268 -6.31 -14.77 17.45
N ASN A 269 -6.41 -13.93 16.42
CA ASN A 269 -5.49 -12.85 16.19
C ASN A 269 -5.59 -11.84 17.36
N PRO A 270 -4.48 -11.52 18.07
CA PRO A 270 -4.49 -10.57 19.18
C PRO A 270 -4.90 -9.16 18.79
N TYR A 271 -4.87 -8.84 17.49
CA TYR A 271 -5.35 -7.57 16.94
C TYR A 271 -6.85 -7.55 16.64
N ASN A 272 -7.59 -8.60 17.01
CA ASN A 272 -9.05 -8.58 16.94
C ASN A 272 -9.59 -7.52 17.92
N ALA A 273 -9.88 -6.35 17.39
CA ALA A 273 -10.60 -5.35 18.17
C ALA A 273 -12.00 -5.89 18.51
N PRO A 274 -12.49 -5.69 19.74
CA PRO A 274 -13.83 -6.15 20.09
C PRO A 274 -14.87 -5.46 19.23
N THR A 275 -15.43 -6.24 18.39
CA THR A 275 -16.75 -6.34 17.82
C THR A 275 -17.37 -5.22 16.99
N HIS A 276 -17.75 -4.06 17.48
CA HIS A 276 -18.56 -3.14 16.63
C HIS A 276 -17.96 -1.73 16.50
N ALA A 277 -17.09 -1.32 17.39
CA ALA A 277 -16.56 0.04 17.40
C ALA A 277 -15.81 0.38 16.08
N TRP A 278 -15.09 -0.58 15.53
CA TRP A 278 -14.36 -0.38 14.28
C TRP A 278 -15.27 -0.10 13.07
N LEU A 279 -16.50 -0.63 13.05
CA LEU A 279 -17.46 -0.36 11.97
C LEU A 279 -17.89 1.11 11.92
N LEU A 280 -17.90 1.80 13.05
CA LEU A 280 -18.25 3.21 13.14
C LEU A 280 -17.16 4.10 12.53
N ASP A 281 -15.91 3.63 12.53
CA ASP A 281 -14.74 4.36 12.03
C ASP A 281 -14.22 3.81 10.70
N ALA A 282 -14.86 2.76 10.16
CA ALA A 282 -14.39 2.02 8.99
C ALA A 282 -14.59 2.78 7.66
N THR A 283 -14.14 4.01 7.58
CA THR A 283 -14.23 4.84 6.37
C THR A 283 -13.49 4.22 5.18
N TRP A 284 -12.49 3.38 5.42
CA TRP A 284 -11.79 2.59 4.39
C TRP A 284 -12.66 1.54 3.68
N LEU A 285 -13.78 1.12 4.27
CA LEU A 285 -14.72 0.18 3.65
C LEU A 285 -15.72 0.83 2.69
N VAL A 286 -15.91 2.15 2.76
CA VAL A 286 -16.98 2.85 2.04
C VAL A 286 -16.97 2.55 0.55
N VAL A 287 -15.79 2.64 -0.11
CA VAL A 287 -15.68 2.36 -1.55
C VAL A 287 -16.03 0.90 -1.85
N ALA A 288 -15.60 -0.03 -1.01
CA ALA A 288 -15.91 -1.44 -1.20
C ALA A 288 -17.42 -1.72 -1.05
N VAL A 289 -18.08 -1.12 -0.07
CA VAL A 289 -19.55 -1.27 0.12
C VAL A 289 -20.32 -0.65 -1.04
N ILE A 290 -19.95 0.55 -1.48
CA ILE A 290 -20.57 1.22 -2.65
C ILE A 290 -20.42 0.36 -3.90
N ALA A 291 -19.21 -0.14 -4.17
CA ALA A 291 -18.95 -1.00 -5.31
C ALA A 291 -19.71 -2.32 -5.23
N PHE A 292 -19.86 -2.90 -4.03
CA PHE A 292 -20.61 -4.14 -3.81
C PHE A 292 -22.10 -3.98 -4.14
N VAL A 293 -22.74 -2.94 -3.60
CA VAL A 293 -24.14 -2.63 -3.92
C VAL A 293 -24.32 -2.39 -5.41
N GLY A 294 -23.42 -1.58 -6.01
CA GLY A 294 -23.43 -1.33 -7.46
C GLY A 294 -23.27 -2.60 -8.28
N ALA A 295 -22.38 -3.50 -7.87
CA ALA A 295 -22.17 -4.77 -8.55
C ALA A 295 -23.40 -5.67 -8.50
N ILE A 296 -24.04 -5.82 -7.34
CA ILE A 296 -25.27 -6.60 -7.19
C ILE A 296 -26.40 -6.05 -8.05
N LEU A 297 -26.61 -4.74 -8.07
CA LEU A 297 -27.63 -4.10 -8.90
C LEU A 297 -27.35 -4.29 -10.40
N CYS A 298 -26.08 -4.21 -10.80
CA CYS A 298 -25.65 -4.44 -12.17
C CYS A 298 -25.89 -5.89 -12.60
N LEU A 299 -25.51 -6.87 -11.77
CA LEU A 299 -25.71 -8.29 -12.03
C LEU A 299 -27.19 -8.67 -12.15
N ARG A 300 -28.04 -8.15 -11.26
CA ARG A 300 -29.50 -8.37 -11.32
C ARG A 300 -30.13 -7.87 -12.61
N ARG A 301 -29.71 -6.68 -13.10
CA ARG A 301 -30.26 -6.09 -14.32
C ARG A 301 -29.80 -6.76 -15.60
N SER A 302 -28.61 -7.36 -15.60
CA SER A 302 -28.06 -8.01 -16.78
C SER A 302 -28.77 -9.31 -17.14
N GLN A 303 -29.45 -9.95 -16.18
CA GLN A 303 -30.25 -11.16 -16.44
C GLN A 303 -31.40 -10.91 -17.42
N THR A 304 -31.76 -9.64 -17.65
CA THR A 304 -32.87 -9.23 -18.53
C THR A 304 -32.41 -8.68 -19.89
N ARG A 305 -31.13 -8.61 -20.20
CA ARG A 305 -30.59 -7.99 -21.44
C ARG A 305 -29.79 -8.98 -22.28
N GLN A 306 -29.92 -8.84 -23.62
CA GLN A 306 -29.22 -9.68 -24.60
C GLN A 306 -27.69 -9.52 -24.53
N SER A 307 -27.00 -10.62 -24.83
CA SER A 307 -25.55 -10.79 -24.76
C SER A 307 -24.79 -10.04 -25.84
N GLY A 308 -23.76 -9.29 -25.43
CA GLY A 308 -22.69 -8.73 -26.30
C GLY A 308 -21.35 -8.87 -25.58
N SER A 309 -20.26 -9.06 -26.30
CA SER A 309 -18.93 -9.34 -25.73
C SER A 309 -18.48 -8.30 -24.67
N ASN A 310 -18.81 -7.03 -24.84
CA ASN A 310 -18.49 -5.99 -23.86
C ASN A 310 -19.32 -6.10 -22.56
N VAL A 311 -20.54 -6.64 -22.66
CA VAL A 311 -21.40 -6.87 -21.48
C VAL A 311 -20.83 -7.98 -20.62
N GLU A 312 -20.28 -9.04 -21.22
CA GLU A 312 -19.67 -10.15 -20.48
C GLU A 312 -18.44 -9.71 -19.68
N PHE A 313 -17.57 -8.86 -20.23
CA PHE A 313 -16.45 -8.29 -19.47
C PHE A 313 -16.91 -7.37 -18.35
N LEU A 314 -17.94 -6.56 -18.59
CA LEU A 314 -18.54 -5.73 -17.55
C LEU A 314 -19.02 -6.62 -16.39
N LEU A 315 -19.77 -7.68 -16.70
CA LEU A 315 -20.28 -8.62 -15.70
C LEU A 315 -19.17 -9.40 -15.01
N PHE A 316 -18.09 -9.70 -15.73
CA PHE A 316 -16.93 -10.34 -15.14
C PHE A 316 -16.32 -9.47 -14.05
N TRP A 317 -16.10 -8.17 -14.28
CA TRP A 317 -15.53 -7.27 -13.26
C TRP A 317 -16.44 -7.12 -12.04
N GLN A 318 -17.77 -7.16 -12.23
CA GLN A 318 -18.70 -7.18 -11.10
C GLN A 318 -18.55 -8.46 -10.27
N ARG A 319 -18.52 -9.62 -10.92
CA ARG A 319 -18.35 -10.92 -10.25
C ARG A 319 -16.98 -11.02 -9.56
N TYR A 320 -15.94 -10.57 -10.22
CA TYR A 320 -14.59 -10.54 -9.67
C TYR A 320 -14.55 -9.76 -8.37
N PHE A 321 -15.13 -8.56 -8.36
CA PHE A 321 -15.17 -7.73 -7.17
C PHE A 321 -16.04 -8.35 -6.06
N VAL A 322 -17.24 -8.83 -6.39
CA VAL A 322 -18.13 -9.49 -5.42
C VAL A 322 -17.42 -10.69 -4.79
N LEU A 323 -16.75 -11.53 -5.58
CA LEU A 323 -16.00 -12.68 -5.06
C LEU A 323 -14.85 -12.24 -4.15
N SER A 324 -14.10 -11.21 -4.54
CA SER A 324 -13.02 -10.65 -3.71
C SER A 324 -13.55 -10.12 -2.37
N PHE A 325 -14.65 -9.37 -2.39
CA PHE A 325 -15.28 -8.84 -1.18
C PHE A 325 -15.81 -9.95 -0.28
N LEU A 326 -16.52 -10.94 -0.84
CA LEU A 326 -17.03 -12.08 -0.08
C LEU A 326 -15.90 -12.94 0.51
N THR A 327 -14.78 -13.07 -0.19
CA THR A 327 -13.60 -13.77 0.33
C THR A 327 -13.04 -13.03 1.57
N MET A 328 -12.93 -11.71 1.52
CA MET A 328 -12.49 -10.91 2.67
C MET A 328 -13.50 -10.98 3.83
N LEU A 329 -14.80 -10.92 3.50
CA LEU A 329 -15.86 -11.06 4.48
C LEU A 329 -15.85 -12.44 5.15
N PHE A 330 -15.61 -13.50 4.37
CA PHE A 330 -15.45 -14.86 4.91
C PHE A 330 -14.28 -14.92 5.90
N TRP A 331 -13.12 -14.39 5.56
CA TRP A 331 -11.98 -14.33 6.48
C TRP A 331 -12.27 -13.52 7.74
N GLN A 332 -12.99 -12.39 7.61
CA GLN A 332 -13.42 -11.60 8.77
C GLN A 332 -14.34 -12.41 9.71
N ILE A 333 -15.32 -13.14 9.14
CA ILE A 333 -16.22 -14.00 9.90
C ILE A 333 -15.48 -15.19 10.52
N ALA A 334 -14.46 -15.71 9.82
CA ALA A 334 -13.58 -16.77 10.33
C ALA A 334 -12.61 -16.30 11.45
N GLY A 335 -12.77 -15.06 11.93
CA GLY A 335 -11.99 -14.52 13.05
C GLY A 335 -10.69 -13.84 12.66
N GLN A 336 -10.45 -13.58 11.36
CA GLN A 336 -9.29 -12.81 10.90
C GLN A 336 -9.68 -11.34 10.69
N PRO A 337 -9.02 -10.36 11.32
CA PRO A 337 -9.42 -8.95 11.29
C PRO A 337 -9.08 -8.26 9.96
N VAL A 338 -9.36 -8.90 8.83
CA VAL A 338 -8.95 -8.39 7.50
C VAL A 338 -9.72 -7.15 7.07
N LEU A 339 -10.98 -6.99 7.49
CA LEU A 339 -11.77 -5.79 7.20
C LEU A 339 -11.60 -4.70 8.28
N GLN A 340 -11.10 -5.05 9.45
CA GLN A 340 -10.77 -4.11 10.52
C GLN A 340 -9.45 -3.37 10.25
N LEU A 341 -8.56 -3.96 9.47
CA LEU A 341 -7.24 -3.43 9.23
C LEU A 341 -7.17 -2.79 7.84
N LEU A 342 -6.91 -1.49 7.83
CA LEU A 342 -6.83 -0.66 6.64
C LEU A 342 -5.93 -1.23 5.54
N HIS A 343 -4.76 -1.77 5.91
CA HIS A 343 -3.82 -2.34 4.95
C HIS A 343 -4.37 -3.57 4.22
N TYR A 344 -5.14 -4.44 4.88
CA TYR A 344 -5.77 -5.57 4.18
C TYR A 344 -6.93 -5.13 3.29
N THR A 345 -7.72 -4.13 3.71
CA THR A 345 -8.83 -3.63 2.87
C THR A 345 -8.34 -2.92 1.62
N SER A 346 -7.10 -2.46 1.59
CA SER A 346 -6.49 -1.88 0.39
C SER A 346 -6.53 -2.82 -0.82
N TYR A 347 -6.52 -4.15 -0.60
CA TYR A 347 -6.64 -5.15 -1.68
C TYR A 347 -8.00 -5.18 -2.37
N LEU A 348 -9.02 -4.55 -1.78
CA LEU A 348 -10.33 -4.37 -2.41
C LEU A 348 -10.40 -3.12 -3.30
N ILE A 349 -9.46 -2.16 -3.15
CA ILE A 349 -9.50 -0.89 -3.88
C ILE A 349 -9.40 -1.10 -5.39
N PRO A 350 -8.38 -1.77 -5.95
CA PRO A 350 -8.32 -1.99 -7.40
C PRO A 350 -9.51 -2.77 -7.96
N PRO A 351 -9.97 -3.87 -7.36
CA PRO A 351 -11.19 -4.56 -7.78
C PRO A 351 -12.44 -3.68 -7.75
N ALA A 352 -12.60 -2.85 -6.72
CA ALA A 352 -13.74 -1.93 -6.61
C ALA A 352 -13.75 -0.92 -7.76
N PHE A 353 -12.60 -0.35 -8.13
CA PHE A 353 -12.52 0.60 -9.24
C PHE A 353 -12.59 -0.08 -10.61
N LEU A 354 -12.21 -1.34 -10.76
CA LEU A 354 -12.53 -2.14 -11.94
C LEU A 354 -14.06 -2.29 -12.09
N ALA A 355 -14.76 -2.59 -11.01
CA ALA A 355 -16.21 -2.73 -11.01
C ALA A 355 -16.92 -1.39 -11.28
N LEU A 356 -16.63 -0.33 -10.51
CA LEU A 356 -17.22 1.00 -10.68
C LEU A 356 -16.91 1.60 -12.05
N GLY A 357 -15.67 1.46 -12.52
CA GLY A 357 -15.24 1.91 -13.84
C GLY A 357 -16.00 1.21 -14.96
N SER A 358 -16.19 -0.11 -14.85
CA SER A 358 -16.97 -0.85 -15.86
C SER A 358 -18.44 -0.43 -15.89
N GLN A 359 -19.07 -0.11 -14.75
CA GLN A 359 -20.44 0.41 -14.68
C GLN A 359 -20.59 1.77 -15.38
N SER A 360 -19.55 2.61 -15.33
CA SER A 360 -19.56 3.94 -15.94
C SER A 360 -19.65 3.91 -17.47
N THR A 361 -19.51 2.75 -18.11
CA THR A 361 -19.55 2.61 -19.57
C THR A 361 -20.89 3.07 -20.16
N ILE A 362 -22.00 2.72 -19.52
CA ILE A 362 -23.35 3.07 -19.97
C ILE A 362 -23.50 4.60 -20.04
N LEU A 363 -22.91 5.30 -19.07
CA LEU A 363 -22.90 6.75 -19.04
C LEU A 363 -21.97 7.34 -20.10
N THR A 364 -20.72 6.89 -20.09
CA THR A 364 -19.66 7.53 -20.91
C THR A 364 -19.87 7.38 -22.40
N GLN A 365 -20.60 6.35 -22.84
CA GLN A 365 -20.98 6.17 -24.24
C GLN A 365 -21.97 7.20 -24.75
N ARG A 366 -22.82 7.76 -23.88
CA ARG A 366 -23.86 8.73 -24.24
C ARG A 366 -23.36 10.18 -24.29
N LEU A 367 -22.19 10.45 -23.72
CA LEU A 367 -21.62 11.80 -23.67
C LEU A 367 -20.90 12.16 -24.99
N THR A 368 -21.02 13.39 -25.40
CA THR A 368 -20.13 13.95 -26.42
C THR A 368 -18.70 14.04 -25.89
N ARG A 369 -17.73 14.28 -26.76
CA ARG A 369 -16.32 14.42 -26.34
C ARG A 369 -16.16 15.61 -25.39
N ALA A 370 -16.78 16.76 -25.68
CA ALA A 370 -16.71 17.95 -24.82
C ALA A 370 -17.34 17.72 -23.45
N GLN A 371 -18.52 17.11 -23.39
CA GLN A 371 -19.18 16.75 -22.13
C GLN A 371 -18.35 15.78 -21.29
N PHE A 372 -17.69 14.81 -21.93
CA PHE A 372 -16.83 13.86 -21.22
C PHE A 372 -15.59 14.56 -20.65
N VAL A 373 -14.94 15.46 -21.41
CA VAL A 373 -13.79 16.24 -20.92
C VAL A 373 -14.21 17.13 -19.76
N LEU A 374 -15.35 17.81 -19.86
CA LEU A 374 -15.90 18.62 -18.78
C LEU A 374 -16.16 17.78 -17.53
N LEU A 375 -16.79 16.61 -17.68
CA LEU A 375 -17.01 15.68 -16.56
C LEU A 375 -15.70 15.28 -15.89
N CYS A 376 -14.68 14.89 -16.66
CA CYS A 376 -13.37 14.55 -16.11
C CYS A 376 -12.73 15.73 -15.37
N GLY A 377 -12.86 16.96 -15.89
CA GLY A 377 -12.39 18.17 -15.22
C GLY A 377 -13.11 18.41 -13.89
N CYS A 378 -14.45 18.32 -13.88
CA CYS A 378 -15.23 18.45 -12.63
C CYS A 378 -14.87 17.37 -11.61
N VAL A 379 -14.72 16.12 -12.05
CA VAL A 379 -14.28 15.00 -11.20
C VAL A 379 -12.91 15.28 -10.58
N ALA A 380 -11.94 15.69 -11.41
CA ALA A 380 -10.60 16.00 -10.92
C ALA A 380 -10.61 17.15 -9.90
N VAL A 381 -11.34 18.24 -10.19
CA VAL A 381 -11.45 19.38 -9.26
C VAL A 381 -12.08 18.96 -7.94
N LEU A 382 -13.22 18.25 -7.97
CA LEU A 382 -13.90 17.80 -6.76
C LEU A 382 -13.04 16.88 -5.89
N LEU A 383 -12.27 15.98 -6.51
CA LEU A 383 -11.43 15.03 -5.77
C LEU A 383 -10.11 15.64 -5.31
N LEU A 384 -9.60 16.68 -5.97
CA LEU A 384 -8.39 17.41 -5.56
C LEU A 384 -8.68 18.48 -4.50
N LEU A 385 -9.89 19.06 -4.50
CA LEU A 385 -10.26 20.13 -3.58
C LEU A 385 -9.98 19.79 -2.11
N PRO A 386 -10.30 18.58 -1.60
CA PRO A 386 -10.02 18.22 -0.22
C PRO A 386 -8.54 18.33 0.17
N TYR A 387 -7.63 17.99 -0.75
CA TYR A 387 -6.18 18.09 -0.49
C TYR A 387 -5.69 19.54 -0.41
N ALA A 388 -6.40 20.46 -1.05
CA ALA A 388 -6.10 21.89 -1.02
C ALA A 388 -6.70 22.61 0.20
N LEU A 389 -7.69 22.02 0.89
CA LEU A 389 -8.36 22.64 2.02
C LEU A 389 -7.56 22.43 3.32
N PRO A 390 -7.42 23.46 4.16
CA PRO A 390 -6.86 23.30 5.51
C PRO A 390 -7.72 22.36 6.35
N LEU A 391 -7.08 21.48 7.13
CA LEU A 391 -7.80 20.58 8.06
C LEU A 391 -8.68 21.30 9.07
N GLN A 392 -8.28 22.51 9.46
CA GLN A 392 -9.01 23.35 10.40
C GLN A 392 -10.14 24.17 9.76
N SER A 393 -10.38 24.00 8.44
CA SER A 393 -11.50 24.69 7.80
C SER A 393 -12.84 24.24 8.40
N GLY A 394 -13.79 25.15 8.57
CA GLY A 394 -15.13 24.85 9.10
C GLY A 394 -15.84 23.75 8.30
N ILE A 395 -15.58 23.67 6.99
CA ILE A 395 -16.13 22.64 6.10
C ILE A 395 -15.56 21.27 6.48
N VAL A 396 -14.24 21.15 6.58
CA VAL A 396 -13.58 19.86 6.93
C VAL A 396 -14.00 19.41 8.32
N MET A 397 -14.02 20.31 9.31
CA MET A 397 -14.48 19.99 10.67
C MET A 397 -15.95 19.54 10.70
N ALA A 398 -16.82 20.16 9.91
CA ALA A 398 -18.22 19.72 9.81
C ALA A 398 -18.36 18.33 9.19
N LEU A 399 -17.57 18.03 8.14
CA LEU A 399 -17.53 16.70 7.51
C LEU A 399 -16.95 15.64 8.44
N GLN A 400 -15.94 15.97 9.25
CA GLN A 400 -15.31 15.07 10.21
C GLN A 400 -16.24 14.62 11.35
N ARG A 401 -17.34 15.33 11.56
CA ARG A 401 -18.31 14.95 12.59
C ARG A 401 -19.02 13.62 12.30
N TYR A 402 -19.29 13.32 11.01
CA TYR A 402 -19.98 12.11 10.59
C TYR A 402 -19.41 11.54 9.26
N PRO A 403 -18.13 11.24 9.19
CA PRO A 403 -17.46 10.94 7.92
C PRO A 403 -18.00 9.68 7.24
N LEU A 404 -18.24 8.63 8.01
CA LEU A 404 -18.77 7.37 7.49
C LEU A 404 -20.20 7.55 6.97
N LEU A 405 -21.08 8.17 7.73
CA LEU A 405 -22.48 8.37 7.36
C LEU A 405 -22.61 9.21 6.09
N LEU A 406 -21.88 10.32 6.02
CA LEU A 406 -21.93 11.23 4.87
C LEU A 406 -21.38 10.58 3.63
N SER A 407 -20.20 9.94 3.70
CA SER A 407 -19.58 9.33 2.53
C SER A 407 -20.32 8.08 2.06
N LEU A 408 -20.74 7.20 2.97
CA LEU A 408 -21.50 6.00 2.62
C LEU A 408 -22.91 6.37 2.11
N GLY A 409 -23.60 7.27 2.78
CA GLY A 409 -24.94 7.70 2.37
C GLY A 409 -24.96 8.35 0.98
N THR A 410 -24.05 9.28 0.73
CA THR A 410 -23.93 9.90 -0.60
C THR A 410 -23.47 8.90 -1.66
N GLY A 411 -22.57 7.98 -1.32
CA GLY A 411 -22.11 6.93 -2.24
C GLY A 411 -23.21 5.93 -2.62
N LEU A 412 -24.03 5.49 -1.67
CA LEU A 412 -25.19 4.63 -1.95
C LEU A 412 -26.25 5.37 -2.77
N LEU A 413 -26.51 6.64 -2.47
CA LEU A 413 -27.38 7.50 -3.28
C LEU A 413 -26.86 7.61 -4.72
N ALA A 414 -25.54 7.78 -4.91
CA ALA A 414 -24.92 7.79 -6.22
C ALA A 414 -25.23 6.53 -7.02
N ILE A 415 -25.11 5.36 -6.39
CA ILE A 415 -25.42 4.08 -7.03
C ILE A 415 -26.90 3.96 -7.41
N VAL A 416 -27.80 4.38 -6.54
CA VAL A 416 -29.26 4.40 -6.84
C VAL A 416 -29.53 5.30 -8.05
N ILE A 417 -28.95 6.50 -8.08
CA ILE A 417 -29.06 7.45 -9.20
C ILE A 417 -28.48 6.85 -10.47
N LEU A 418 -27.25 6.30 -10.45
CA LEU A 418 -26.61 5.66 -11.61
C LEU A 418 -27.46 4.55 -12.22
N HIS A 419 -28.22 3.87 -11.39
CA HIS A 419 -29.12 2.81 -11.82
C HIS A 419 -30.57 3.29 -12.07
N SER A 420 -30.89 4.55 -11.92
CA SER A 420 -32.23 5.09 -12.24
C SER A 420 -32.42 5.24 -13.76
N ARG A 421 -33.67 5.41 -14.18
CA ARG A 421 -34.03 5.67 -15.59
C ARG A 421 -34.10 7.17 -15.94
N ILE A 422 -33.69 8.03 -15.02
CA ILE A 422 -33.72 9.49 -15.20
C ILE A 422 -32.73 9.90 -16.30
N ARG A 423 -33.11 10.90 -17.10
CA ARG A 423 -32.36 11.31 -18.31
C ARG A 423 -30.87 11.63 -18.09
N TYR A 424 -30.53 12.27 -16.99
CA TYR A 424 -29.15 12.66 -16.64
C TYR A 424 -28.58 11.87 -15.46
N ALA A 425 -29.24 10.78 -15.07
CA ALA A 425 -28.86 9.97 -13.92
C ALA A 425 -27.38 9.59 -13.89
N GLY A 426 -26.81 9.30 -15.05
CA GLY A 426 -25.41 8.89 -15.12
C GLY A 426 -24.44 10.02 -14.71
N VAL A 427 -24.63 11.24 -15.19
CA VAL A 427 -23.76 12.39 -14.83
C VAL A 427 -23.94 12.75 -13.35
N VAL A 428 -25.20 12.87 -12.92
CA VAL A 428 -25.53 13.19 -11.52
C VAL A 428 -24.99 12.13 -10.58
N GLY A 429 -25.15 10.85 -10.91
CA GLY A 429 -24.64 9.75 -10.10
C GLY A 429 -23.12 9.75 -9.97
N VAL A 430 -22.37 10.04 -11.06
CA VAL A 430 -20.91 10.18 -10.97
C VAL A 430 -20.53 11.38 -10.10
N MET A 431 -21.21 12.52 -10.24
CA MET A 431 -20.92 13.71 -9.43
C MET A 431 -21.19 13.47 -7.93
N VAL A 432 -22.28 12.76 -7.60
CA VAL A 432 -22.60 12.39 -6.22
C VAL A 432 -21.61 11.35 -5.70
N LEU A 433 -21.13 10.42 -6.54
CA LEU A 433 -20.05 9.50 -6.18
C LEU A 433 -18.74 10.28 -5.90
N CYS A 434 -18.41 11.28 -6.72
CA CYS A 434 -17.25 12.12 -6.47
C CYS A 434 -17.38 12.91 -5.16
N LEU A 435 -18.58 13.37 -4.81
CA LEU A 435 -18.83 14.02 -3.52
C LEU A 435 -18.57 13.05 -2.36
N SER A 436 -19.01 11.80 -2.47
CA SER A 436 -18.71 10.74 -1.50
C SER A 436 -17.21 10.54 -1.31
N LEU A 437 -16.47 10.38 -2.41
CA LEU A 437 -15.01 10.20 -2.39
C LEU A 437 -14.28 11.47 -1.91
N ALA A 438 -14.75 12.66 -2.27
CA ALA A 438 -14.21 13.93 -1.78
C ALA A 438 -14.39 14.08 -0.27
N THR A 439 -15.54 13.64 0.27
CA THR A 439 -15.76 13.59 1.73
C THR A 439 -14.74 12.65 2.41
N LEU A 440 -14.48 11.48 1.82
CA LEU A 440 -13.44 10.57 2.33
C LEU A 440 -12.05 11.21 2.26
N ASN A 441 -11.70 11.84 1.15
CA ASN A 441 -10.42 12.51 0.99
C ASN A 441 -10.22 13.64 2.01
N ALA A 442 -11.29 14.37 2.38
CA ALA A 442 -11.25 15.44 3.35
C ALA A 442 -11.14 14.94 4.80
N THR A 443 -11.73 13.79 5.11
CA THR A 443 -11.97 13.35 6.49
C THR A 443 -11.21 12.10 6.88
N SER A 444 -10.50 11.46 5.95
CA SER A 444 -9.93 10.14 6.15
C SER A 444 -8.59 9.97 5.42
N GLY A 445 -7.82 8.99 5.86
CA GLY A 445 -6.55 8.63 5.23
C GLY A 445 -5.39 9.58 5.59
N PRO A 446 -4.32 9.61 4.78
CA PRO A 446 -3.09 10.35 5.10
C PRO A 446 -3.31 11.85 5.32
N HIS A 447 -4.31 12.43 4.66
CA HIS A 447 -4.62 13.84 4.80
C HIS A 447 -4.98 14.24 6.24
N THR A 448 -5.67 13.36 6.99
CA THR A 448 -6.04 13.61 8.39
C THR A 448 -4.90 13.37 9.37
N TRP A 449 -3.82 12.77 8.92
CA TRP A 449 -2.65 12.46 9.75
C TRP A 449 -1.60 13.57 9.77
N ARG A 450 -1.92 14.73 9.26
CA ARG A 450 -1.14 15.95 9.42
C ARG A 450 -1.23 16.45 10.89
N HIS A 451 -0.62 15.68 11.81
CA HIS A 451 -0.67 16.02 13.22
C HIS A 451 0.02 17.34 13.51
N GLY A 452 -0.78 18.37 13.79
CA GLY A 452 -0.34 19.58 14.44
C GLY A 452 0.71 20.43 13.74
N THR A 453 1.22 19.95 12.60
CA THR A 453 2.18 20.65 11.76
C THR A 453 1.54 20.80 10.38
N ASP A 454 0.93 21.95 10.14
CA ASP A 454 0.35 22.31 8.83
C ASP A 454 1.42 22.44 7.72
N ASP A 455 2.69 22.24 8.07
CA ASP A 455 3.80 22.36 7.16
C ASP A 455 4.19 20.99 6.55
N PRO A 456 3.97 20.80 5.22
CA PRO A 456 4.45 19.62 4.52
C PRO A 456 5.96 19.38 4.64
N ALA A 457 6.74 20.46 4.83
CA ALA A 457 8.18 20.37 5.04
C ALA A 457 8.52 19.58 6.32
N SER A 458 7.69 19.64 7.35
CA SER A 458 7.90 18.93 8.60
C SER A 458 7.95 17.40 8.44
N GLN A 459 7.15 16.83 7.55
CA GLN A 459 7.12 15.38 7.32
C GLN A 459 8.41 14.88 6.65
N LYS A 460 8.96 15.63 5.69
CA LYS A 460 10.27 15.33 5.10
C LYS A 460 11.38 15.49 6.12
N SER A 461 11.34 16.54 6.92
CA SER A 461 12.29 16.78 7.99
C SER A 461 12.26 15.67 9.04
N ALA A 462 11.07 15.15 9.39
CA ALA A 462 10.94 13.99 10.26
C ALA A 462 11.61 12.74 9.66
N LEU A 463 11.39 12.48 8.38
CA LEU A 463 12.05 11.38 7.69
C LEU A 463 13.58 11.54 7.71
N LEU A 464 14.09 12.73 7.38
CA LEU A 464 15.54 13.01 7.36
C LEU A 464 16.12 12.87 8.76
N SER A 465 15.45 13.37 9.80
CA SER A 465 15.89 13.24 11.19
C SER A 465 16.02 11.76 11.61
N ILE A 466 15.06 10.92 11.19
CA ILE A 466 15.13 9.47 11.46
C ILE A 466 16.31 8.85 10.70
N VAL A 467 16.49 9.19 9.43
CA VAL A 467 17.59 8.68 8.60
C VAL A 467 18.95 9.07 9.18
N ASP A 468 19.12 10.30 9.59
CA ASP A 468 20.38 10.79 10.16
C ASP A 468 20.65 10.16 11.52
N SER A 469 19.63 9.98 12.35
CA SER A 469 19.76 9.19 13.59
C SER A 469 20.24 7.76 13.31
N VAL A 470 19.62 7.07 12.34
CA VAL A 470 20.00 5.70 11.95
C VAL A 470 21.46 5.67 11.47
N ARG A 471 21.90 6.65 10.67
CA ARG A 471 23.30 6.75 10.20
C ARG A 471 24.27 6.95 11.33
N ILE A 472 23.97 7.89 12.26
CA ILE A 472 24.82 8.12 13.44
C ILE A 472 24.94 6.84 14.27
N VAL A 473 23.84 6.15 14.51
CA VAL A 473 23.85 4.89 15.25
C VAL A 473 24.67 3.82 14.54
N GLN A 474 24.57 3.71 13.20
CA GLN A 474 25.39 2.78 12.40
C GLN A 474 26.89 3.10 12.47
N GLU A 475 27.24 4.38 12.45
CA GLU A 475 28.64 4.82 12.57
C GLU A 475 29.22 4.50 13.95
N LEU A 476 28.44 4.74 15.02
CA LEU A 476 28.85 4.49 16.38
C LEU A 476 28.89 3.00 16.73
N ASP A 477 28.02 2.21 16.14
CA ASP A 477 27.89 0.78 16.42
C ASP A 477 27.79 -0.12 15.19
N PRO A 478 28.86 -0.21 14.39
CA PRO A 478 28.84 -1.06 13.20
C PRO A 478 28.64 -2.54 13.48
N LYS A 479 28.81 -2.98 14.74
CA LYS A 479 28.66 -4.39 15.17
C LYS A 479 27.32 -4.71 15.83
N GLY A 480 26.48 -3.70 16.10
CA GLY A 480 25.19 -3.90 16.74
C GLY A 480 25.27 -4.34 18.22
N ASN A 481 26.24 -3.81 18.97
CA ASN A 481 26.48 -4.17 20.38
C ASN A 481 25.97 -3.12 21.38
N ILE A 482 25.42 -2.02 20.90
CA ILE A 482 24.93 -0.91 21.72
C ILE A 482 23.53 -1.21 22.23
N PHE A 483 23.21 -0.73 23.42
CA PHE A 483 21.87 -0.69 23.97
C PHE A 483 21.22 0.66 23.58
N PHE A 484 19.97 0.62 23.15
CA PHE A 484 19.26 1.80 22.71
C PHE A 484 18.17 2.17 23.74
N TRP A 485 18.21 3.41 24.22
CA TRP A 485 17.30 3.91 25.24
C TRP A 485 16.65 5.21 24.78
N TYR A 486 15.34 5.29 24.80
CA TYR A 486 14.61 6.45 24.28
C TYR A 486 13.36 6.78 25.10
N ASN A 487 12.98 8.04 25.12
CA ASN A 487 11.75 8.49 25.74
C ASN A 487 10.56 8.31 24.79
N GLY A 488 9.81 7.23 24.95
CA GLY A 488 8.62 6.92 24.16
C GLY A 488 7.41 7.82 24.44
N ASP A 489 7.33 8.39 25.65
CA ASP A 489 6.22 9.25 26.10
C ASP A 489 6.45 10.73 25.78
N GLY A 490 7.64 11.11 25.32
CA GLY A 490 7.96 12.47 24.94
C GLY A 490 7.24 12.93 23.67
N LYS A 491 7.24 14.23 23.42
CA LYS A 491 6.65 14.85 22.22
C LYS A 491 7.15 14.21 20.92
N LEU A 492 8.43 13.86 20.85
CA LEU A 492 9.07 13.19 19.72
C LEU A 492 9.18 11.66 19.89
N GLY A 493 8.56 11.09 20.91
CA GLY A 493 8.68 9.65 21.23
C GLY A 493 8.33 8.72 20.07
N HIS A 494 7.36 9.12 19.23
CA HIS A 494 6.99 8.36 18.02
C HIS A 494 8.13 8.34 16.99
N LEU A 495 8.93 9.40 16.86
CA LEU A 495 10.10 9.45 15.96
C LEU A 495 11.25 8.60 16.51
N TYR A 496 11.52 8.66 17.81
CA TYR A 496 12.52 7.80 18.45
C TYR A 496 12.17 6.33 18.33
N ARG A 497 10.88 5.97 18.46
CA ARG A 497 10.38 4.61 18.22
C ARG A 497 10.59 4.18 16.76
N SER A 498 10.45 5.10 15.82
CA SER A 498 10.71 4.84 14.40
C SER A 498 12.19 4.57 14.14
N VAL A 499 13.11 5.33 14.76
CA VAL A 499 14.55 5.06 14.72
C VAL A 499 14.85 3.68 15.31
N ALA A 500 14.30 3.38 16.48
CA ALA A 500 14.44 2.08 17.14
C ALA A 500 13.96 0.95 16.22
N SER A 501 12.80 1.08 15.61
CA SER A 501 12.23 0.06 14.72
C SER A 501 13.08 -0.16 13.48
N THR A 502 13.63 0.91 12.89
CA THR A 502 14.47 0.84 11.69
C THR A 502 15.82 0.19 11.98
N TYR A 503 16.49 0.58 13.06
CA TYR A 503 17.87 0.19 13.33
C TYR A 503 17.98 -1.04 14.24
N LEU A 504 17.24 -1.05 15.35
CA LEU A 504 17.40 -2.10 16.39
C LEU A 504 16.98 -3.47 15.91
N TRP A 505 15.98 -3.53 15.04
CA TRP A 505 15.57 -4.80 14.46
C TRP A 505 16.62 -5.35 13.49
N SER A 506 17.36 -4.47 12.83
CA SER A 506 18.50 -4.83 11.97
C SER A 506 19.57 -5.62 12.71
N TYR A 507 19.93 -5.14 13.88
CA TYR A 507 21.09 -5.66 14.64
C TYR A 507 20.69 -6.44 15.88
N ARG A 508 19.40 -6.68 16.14
CA ARG A 508 18.87 -7.32 17.34
C ARG A 508 19.30 -6.62 18.63
N LEU A 509 19.45 -5.31 18.60
CA LEU A 509 19.77 -4.52 19.76
C LEU A 509 18.62 -4.55 20.74
N GLN A 510 18.96 -4.52 22.02
CA GLN A 510 17.96 -4.32 23.06
C GLN A 510 17.58 -2.84 23.09
N SER A 511 16.29 -2.56 23.20
CA SER A 511 15.77 -1.22 23.38
C SER A 511 14.78 -1.19 24.53
N GLU A 512 14.79 -0.08 25.25
CA GLU A 512 13.86 0.17 26.35
C GLU A 512 13.38 1.62 26.28
N GLU A 513 12.15 1.85 26.72
CA GLU A 513 11.59 3.19 26.90
C GLU A 513 11.91 3.72 28.29
N PHE A 514 12.18 5.03 28.44
CA PHE A 514 12.25 5.68 29.74
C PHE A 514 10.88 5.54 30.47
N PRO A 515 10.85 5.46 31.79
CA PRO A 515 11.97 5.47 32.77
C PRO A 515 12.46 4.08 33.17
N SER A 516 11.96 3.02 32.58
CA SER A 516 12.29 1.67 33.04
C SER A 516 13.48 1.08 32.29
N LEU A 517 14.58 0.85 32.97
CA LEU A 517 15.62 -0.06 32.51
C LEU A 517 15.24 -1.52 32.79
N GLY A 518 14.02 -1.88 33.09
CA GLY A 518 13.52 -3.23 33.29
C GLY A 518 14.53 -4.31 33.68
N PRO A 519 14.18 -5.57 33.67
CA PRO A 519 15.12 -6.68 34.02
C PRO A 519 16.22 -6.92 32.96
N LYS A 520 16.28 -6.09 31.90
CA LYS A 520 17.26 -6.22 30.82
C LYS A 520 18.36 -5.17 30.90
N LEU A 521 18.98 -5.06 32.06
CA LEU A 521 20.14 -4.21 32.22
C LEU A 521 21.23 -4.53 31.17
N PRO A 522 21.81 -3.51 30.54
CA PRO A 522 22.93 -3.75 29.64
C PRO A 522 24.10 -4.37 30.45
N PRO A 523 24.80 -5.36 29.91
CA PRO A 523 26.00 -5.89 30.56
C PRO A 523 27.04 -4.81 30.81
N LEU A 524 27.83 -4.96 31.85
CA LEU A 524 28.95 -4.07 32.18
C LEU A 524 29.85 -3.85 30.95
N GLY A 525 30.32 -2.62 30.78
CA GLY A 525 31.14 -2.21 29.64
C GLY A 525 30.37 -1.97 28.34
N ARG A 526 29.04 -2.15 28.34
CA ARG A 526 28.22 -1.80 27.18
C ARG A 526 27.99 -0.32 27.06
N ARG A 527 27.94 0.13 25.81
CA ARG A 527 27.53 1.49 25.46
C ARG A 527 26.02 1.57 25.33
N ILE A 528 25.47 2.68 25.77
CA ILE A 528 24.06 3.03 25.61
C ILE A 528 23.99 4.25 24.71
N LEU A 529 23.10 4.21 23.72
CA LEU A 529 22.69 5.39 22.97
C LEU A 529 21.32 5.87 23.46
N ILE A 530 21.24 7.15 23.75
CA ILE A 530 20.01 7.80 24.22
C ILE A 530 19.58 8.84 23.18
N LEU A 531 18.31 8.85 22.82
CA LEU A 531 17.69 9.91 22.03
C LEU A 531 16.83 10.78 22.94
N ALA A 532 17.10 12.08 22.95
CA ALA A 532 16.37 13.03 23.77
C ALA A 532 16.38 14.46 23.20
N GLU A 533 15.31 15.22 23.42
CA GLU A 533 15.24 16.66 23.15
C GLU A 533 16.04 17.47 24.21
N ASP A 534 16.02 17.00 25.46
CA ASP A 534 16.80 17.55 26.58
C ASP A 534 17.88 16.57 26.98
N ALA A 535 19.10 16.79 26.48
CA ALA A 535 20.24 15.93 26.74
C ALA A 535 20.60 15.87 28.24
N GLU A 536 20.57 17.02 28.94
CA GLU A 536 20.94 17.07 30.36
C GLU A 536 19.90 16.36 31.23
N GLY A 537 18.63 16.58 30.96
CA GLY A 537 17.54 15.89 31.66
C GLY A 537 17.60 14.37 31.44
N ALA A 538 17.86 13.93 30.20
CA ALA A 538 17.98 12.53 29.86
C ALA A 538 19.20 11.87 30.52
N LEU A 539 20.36 12.56 30.56
CA LEU A 539 21.55 12.08 31.26
C LEU A 539 21.30 11.92 32.75
N ARG A 540 20.75 12.93 33.42
CA ARG A 540 20.40 12.86 34.86
C ARG A 540 19.44 11.68 35.15
N GLN A 541 18.47 11.46 34.28
CA GLN A 541 17.51 10.35 34.43
C GLN A 541 18.18 8.99 34.21
N ALA A 542 19.08 8.90 33.21
CA ALA A 542 19.87 7.71 32.95
C ALA A 542 20.78 7.39 34.14
N GLU A 543 21.53 8.36 34.64
CA GLU A 543 22.41 8.25 35.81
C GLU A 543 21.63 7.78 37.06
N ALA A 544 20.49 8.41 37.34
CA ALA A 544 19.65 8.03 38.46
C ALA A 544 19.11 6.59 38.34
N SER A 545 18.79 6.16 37.12
CA SER A 545 18.27 4.82 36.85
C SER A 545 19.40 3.76 36.99
N LEU A 546 20.56 4.03 36.42
CA LEU A 546 21.73 3.15 36.55
C LEU A 546 22.23 3.08 37.99
N HIS A 547 22.24 4.19 38.71
CA HIS A 547 22.68 4.24 40.11
C HIS A 547 21.78 3.39 41.03
N ARG A 548 20.48 3.36 40.79
CA ARG A 548 19.55 2.47 41.53
C ARG A 548 19.91 0.99 41.41
N GLU A 549 20.53 0.62 40.28
CA GLU A 549 20.97 -0.75 40.00
C GLU A 549 22.45 -1.00 40.37
N GLY A 550 23.08 -0.08 41.07
CA GLY A 550 24.49 -0.17 41.46
C GLY A 550 25.48 0.03 40.31
N LEU A 551 25.06 0.67 39.24
CA LEU A 551 25.87 0.97 38.08
C LEU A 551 26.20 2.47 38.02
N GLN A 552 27.25 2.82 37.29
CA GLN A 552 27.64 4.20 36.98
C GLN A 552 27.67 4.38 35.46
N SER A 553 27.41 5.60 35.02
CA SER A 553 27.54 5.99 33.63
C SER A 553 28.72 6.92 33.43
N GLU A 554 29.42 6.76 32.33
CA GLU A 554 30.43 7.67 31.84
C GLU A 554 29.96 8.26 30.53
N PHE A 555 29.91 9.59 30.44
CA PHE A 555 29.55 10.28 29.21
C PHE A 555 30.69 10.14 28.20
N ILE A 556 30.36 9.71 26.97
CA ILE A 556 31.34 9.57 25.89
C ILE A 556 31.21 10.67 24.85
N ALA A 557 30.04 10.84 24.28
CA ALA A 557 29.80 11.76 23.17
C ALA A 557 28.35 12.23 23.09
N LYS A 558 28.18 13.37 22.44
CA LYS A 558 26.87 13.91 22.05
C LYS A 558 26.93 14.38 20.61
N ARG A 559 25.93 14.04 19.83
CA ARG A 559 25.72 14.55 18.47
C ARG A 559 24.31 15.08 18.35
N THR A 560 24.16 16.32 17.91
CA THR A 560 22.84 16.95 17.71
C THR A 560 22.39 16.75 16.27
N ILE A 561 21.15 16.30 16.11
CA ILE A 561 20.44 16.26 14.84
C ILE A 561 19.58 17.51 14.75
N HIS A 562 19.64 18.18 13.61
CA HIS A 562 18.88 19.38 13.36
C HIS A 562 18.29 19.32 11.94
N GLU A 563 17.00 18.92 11.85
CA GLU A 563 16.29 18.81 10.57
C GLU A 563 14.95 19.57 10.63
N GLY A 564 14.96 20.79 10.12
CA GLY A 564 13.80 21.69 10.18
C GLY A 564 13.33 21.93 11.62
N PRO A 565 12.07 21.61 11.98
CA PRO A 565 11.56 21.81 13.33
C PRO A 565 12.02 20.74 14.34
N PHE A 566 12.70 19.69 13.88
CA PHE A 566 13.11 18.58 14.72
C PHE A 566 14.56 18.76 15.17
N VAL A 567 14.75 18.90 16.47
CA VAL A 567 16.07 19.00 17.10
C VAL A 567 16.10 18.02 18.26
N TRP A 568 17.07 17.13 18.24
CA TRP A 568 17.34 16.23 19.36
C TRP A 568 18.79 15.77 19.39
N ASP A 569 19.19 15.26 20.53
CA ASP A 569 20.54 14.76 20.74
C ASP A 569 20.59 13.23 20.71
N VAL A 570 21.61 12.70 20.07
CA VAL A 570 22.07 11.31 20.20
C VAL A 570 23.23 11.33 21.20
N ILE A 571 22.99 10.76 22.37
CA ILE A 571 23.92 10.77 23.49
C ILE A 571 24.48 9.37 23.65
N GLU A 572 25.80 9.27 23.78
CA GLU A 572 26.51 8.01 24.02
C GLU A 572 27.08 8.01 25.45
N ILE A 573 26.72 6.99 26.20
CA ILE A 573 27.26 6.73 27.56
C ILE A 573 27.80 5.31 27.64
N GLN A 574 28.78 5.10 28.50
CA GLN A 574 29.29 3.77 28.85
C GLN A 574 28.84 3.38 30.26
N VAL A 575 28.43 2.14 30.42
CA VAL A 575 28.00 1.61 31.73
C VAL A 575 29.16 0.89 32.40
N ASN A 576 29.52 1.35 33.59
CA ASN A 576 30.62 0.81 34.41
C ASN A 576 30.06 0.26 35.73
N ALA A 577 30.73 -0.71 36.32
CA ALA A 577 30.45 -1.09 37.69
C ALA A 577 30.74 0.10 38.63
N LYS A 578 29.89 0.31 39.62
CA LYS A 578 30.22 1.24 40.69
C LYS A 578 31.54 0.77 41.35
N ALA A 579 32.55 1.62 41.37
CA ALA A 579 33.78 1.29 42.06
C ALA A 579 33.42 0.89 43.49
N ALA A 580 33.76 -0.35 43.88
CA ALA A 580 33.63 -0.74 45.26
C ALA A 580 34.38 0.32 46.09
N GLN A 581 33.67 1.07 46.95
CA GLN A 581 34.31 1.95 47.89
C GLN A 581 35.38 1.09 48.55
N ALA A 582 36.65 1.37 48.28
CA ALA A 582 37.73 0.74 48.97
C ALA A 582 37.44 0.91 50.46
N ALA A 583 37.07 -0.17 51.09
CA ALA A 583 36.91 -0.18 52.53
C ALA A 583 38.23 0.33 53.08
N THR A 584 38.24 1.59 53.46
CA THR A 584 39.27 2.10 54.35
C THR A 584 39.15 1.29 55.62
N GLU A 585 39.92 0.22 55.70
CA GLU A 585 40.21 -0.41 56.99
C GLU A 585 40.80 0.70 57.86
N PRO A 586 40.21 0.99 59.02
CA PRO A 586 40.90 1.80 60.01
C PRO A 586 41.99 0.92 60.61
N GLY A 587 43.28 1.25 60.29
CA GLY A 587 44.43 0.74 60.99
C GLY A 587 44.48 1.18 62.44
#